data_3965caf689e4d8c098bc2f660e2034e1
#
_entry.id   3965caf689e4d8c098bc2f660e2034e1
#
_cell.length_a   1.000
_cell.length_b   1.000
_cell.length_c   1.000
_cell.angle_alpha   90.00
_cell.angle_beta   90.00
_cell.angle_gamma   90.00
#
_symmetry.space_group_name_H-M   'P 1'
#
loop_
_entity.id
_entity.type
_entity.pdbx_description
1 polymer ?
#
loop_
_entity_poly.entity_id
_entity_poly.type
_entity_poly.pdbx_seq_one_letter_code
_entity_poly.pdbx_strand_id
1 'polypeptide(L)'
;MKFMIASDIHGSSYYCRKMIEAYRQEEADRLLLLGDLLYHGPRNNLPRDYNPKEVISMLNEIKNELLCVRGNCDTEVDQMVLDFPILAEYCLLELDGRTIFATHGHNFNPDNLPMLKEGDILLNGHTHIPANQNMGTYTYMNPGSISIPKEGSAHGYMIYDGEFRWRSLD
;
A
#
# COMPACT_ATOMS: atom_id res chain seq x y z
N MET A 1 -7.77 -16.90 0.04
CA MET A 1 -7.28 -15.82 0.94
C MET A 1 -7.55 -14.50 0.26
N LYS A 2 -8.27 -13.61 0.95
CA LYS A 2 -8.62 -12.28 0.44
C LYS A 2 -7.65 -11.24 1.00
N PHE A 3 -7.05 -10.43 0.14
CA PHE A 3 -6.16 -9.34 0.53
C PHE A 3 -6.82 -7.99 0.25
N MET A 4 -6.71 -7.05 1.17
CA MET A 4 -6.80 -5.63 0.89
C MET A 4 -5.40 -5.06 0.72
N ILE A 5 -5.19 -4.20 -0.26
CA ILE A 5 -3.91 -3.57 -0.57
C ILE A 5 -4.10 -2.06 -0.56
N ALA A 6 -3.32 -1.37 0.25
CA ALA A 6 -3.37 0.08 0.39
C ALA A 6 -1.96 0.67 0.46
N SER A 7 -1.83 1.96 0.19
CA SER A 7 -0.53 2.64 0.15
C SER A 7 -0.66 4.11 0.53
N ASP A 8 0.46 4.68 0.95
CA ASP A 8 0.64 6.13 1.06
C ASP A 8 -0.38 6.79 2.00
N ILE A 9 -0.36 6.35 3.28
CA ILE A 9 -1.19 6.88 4.38
C ILE A 9 -0.73 8.28 4.79
N HIS A 10 0.60 8.50 4.79
CA HIS A 10 1.24 9.77 5.08
C HIS A 10 0.75 10.46 6.37
N GLY A 11 0.42 9.67 7.39
CA GLY A 11 0.04 10.17 8.71
C GLY A 11 -1.39 10.72 8.82
N SER A 12 -2.24 10.54 7.81
CA SER A 12 -3.65 10.92 7.89
C SER A 12 -4.44 9.98 8.78
N SER A 13 -4.86 10.44 9.95
CA SER A 13 -5.70 9.65 10.85
C SER A 13 -7.12 9.46 10.28
N TYR A 14 -7.64 10.45 9.56
CA TYR A 14 -8.93 10.35 8.90
C TYR A 14 -8.98 9.21 7.88
N TYR A 15 -8.02 9.19 6.94
CA TYR A 15 -8.02 8.17 5.89
C TYR A 15 -7.52 6.81 6.39
N CYS A 16 -6.65 6.77 7.41
CA CYS A 16 -6.29 5.52 8.08
C CYS A 16 -7.51 4.84 8.71
N ARG A 17 -8.38 5.60 9.39
CA ARG A 17 -9.63 5.10 9.96
C ARG A 17 -10.56 4.57 8.87
N LYS A 18 -10.80 5.33 7.80
CA LYS A 18 -11.62 4.88 6.66
C LYS A 18 -11.06 3.61 6.02
N MET A 19 -9.74 3.51 5.87
CA MET A 19 -9.09 2.30 5.35
C MET A 19 -9.35 1.08 6.24
N ILE A 20 -9.23 1.21 7.56
CA ILE A 20 -9.50 0.11 8.49
C ILE A 20 -10.99 -0.28 8.49
N GLU A 21 -11.88 0.70 8.40
CA GLU A 21 -13.32 0.44 8.24
C GLU A 21 -13.62 -0.33 6.97
N ALA A 22 -13.02 0.09 5.83
CA ALA A 22 -13.15 -0.61 4.56
C ALA A 22 -12.55 -2.03 4.63
N TYR A 23 -11.39 -2.20 5.28
CA TYR A 23 -10.77 -3.50 5.50
C TYR A 23 -11.71 -4.47 6.24
N ARG A 24 -12.40 -3.99 7.27
CA ARG A 24 -13.40 -4.78 8.02
C ARG A 24 -14.65 -5.08 7.17
N GLN A 25 -15.15 -4.11 6.42
CA GLN A 25 -16.32 -4.27 5.55
C GLN A 25 -16.05 -5.24 4.39
N GLU A 26 -14.84 -5.23 3.84
CA GLU A 26 -14.42 -6.17 2.81
C GLU A 26 -14.21 -7.59 3.36
N GLU A 27 -14.18 -7.78 4.67
CA GLU A 27 -13.88 -9.07 5.31
C GLU A 27 -12.57 -9.69 4.75
N ALA A 28 -11.56 -8.86 4.54
CA ALA A 28 -10.28 -9.32 4.04
C ALA A 28 -9.46 -10.03 5.13
N ASP A 29 -8.75 -11.08 4.76
CA ASP A 29 -7.94 -11.89 5.69
C ASP A 29 -6.66 -11.14 6.12
N ARG A 30 -6.11 -10.32 5.22
CA ARG A 30 -4.87 -9.55 5.44
C ARG A 30 -4.95 -8.19 4.77
N LEU A 31 -4.30 -7.21 5.40
CA LEU A 31 -4.06 -5.88 4.83
C LEU A 31 -2.56 -5.74 4.47
N LEU A 32 -2.27 -5.60 3.18
CA LEU A 32 -0.94 -5.32 2.67
C LEU A 32 -0.77 -3.81 2.50
N LEU A 33 0.17 -3.23 3.24
CA LEU A 33 0.55 -1.82 3.16
C LEU A 33 1.82 -1.68 2.31
N LEU A 34 1.77 -0.84 1.30
CA LEU A 34 2.91 -0.62 0.39
C LEU A 34 3.81 0.54 0.82
N GLY A 35 3.77 0.93 2.10
CA GLY A 35 4.68 1.91 2.68
C GLY A 35 4.14 3.34 2.74
N ASP A 36 5.01 4.26 3.18
CA ASP A 36 4.74 5.68 3.44
C ASP A 36 3.60 5.86 4.46
N LEU A 37 3.86 5.36 5.69
CA LEU A 37 2.82 5.23 6.71
C LEU A 37 2.58 6.52 7.52
N LEU A 38 3.64 7.13 8.07
CA LEU A 38 3.53 8.15 9.11
C LEU A 38 3.89 9.55 8.65
N TYR A 39 4.97 9.72 7.90
CA TYR A 39 5.47 11.03 7.48
C TYR A 39 4.80 11.48 6.17
N HIS A 40 4.37 12.75 6.15
CA HIS A 40 3.67 13.30 4.97
C HIS A 40 4.58 13.47 3.73
N GLY A 41 5.90 13.47 3.93
CA GLY A 41 6.89 13.76 2.88
C GLY A 41 7.06 15.27 2.62
N PRO A 42 8.29 15.72 2.33
CA PRO A 42 8.60 17.17 2.26
C PRO A 42 7.95 17.85 1.04
N ARG A 43 7.56 17.09 0.03
CA ARG A 43 6.96 17.60 -1.22
C ARG A 43 5.44 17.62 -1.21
N ASN A 44 4.80 16.99 -0.23
CA ASN A 44 3.35 16.90 -0.13
C ASN A 44 2.81 17.95 0.86
N ASN A 45 1.61 18.45 0.59
CA ASN A 45 0.84 19.16 1.62
C ASN A 45 0.42 18.16 2.70
N LEU A 46 0.12 18.68 3.90
CA LEU A 46 -0.44 17.86 4.98
C LEU A 46 -1.77 17.26 4.53
N PRO A 47 -1.96 15.93 4.67
CA PRO A 47 -3.24 15.31 4.40
C PRO A 47 -4.27 15.68 5.48
N ARG A 48 -5.53 15.38 5.20
CA ARG A 48 -6.63 15.59 6.14
C ARG A 48 -6.34 14.89 7.47
N ASP A 49 -6.53 15.64 8.56
CA ASP A 49 -6.31 15.17 9.95
C ASP A 49 -4.94 14.48 10.11
N TYR A 50 -3.88 15.21 9.72
CA TYR A 50 -2.52 14.72 9.91
C TYR A 50 -2.22 14.50 11.39
N ASN A 51 -2.19 13.26 11.83
CA ASN A 51 -1.93 12.84 13.19
C ASN A 51 -1.22 11.47 13.23
N PRO A 52 0.11 11.45 13.04
CA PRO A 52 0.87 10.19 13.04
C PRO A 52 0.69 9.34 14.30
N LYS A 53 0.54 9.98 15.48
CA LYS A 53 0.34 9.24 16.74
C LYS A 53 -0.95 8.42 16.75
N GLU A 54 -2.01 8.96 16.19
CA GLU A 54 -3.28 8.25 16.06
C GLU A 54 -3.18 7.12 15.01
N VAL A 55 -2.45 7.35 13.91
CA VAL A 55 -2.17 6.30 12.91
C VAL A 55 -1.40 5.14 13.54
N ILE A 56 -0.36 5.42 14.35
CA ILE A 56 0.40 4.40 15.09
C ILE A 56 -0.54 3.56 15.97
N SER A 57 -1.41 4.19 16.75
CA SER A 57 -2.36 3.48 17.62
C SER A 57 -3.25 2.55 16.82
N MET A 58 -3.88 3.06 15.75
CA MET A 58 -4.81 2.29 14.91
C MET A 58 -4.12 1.10 14.21
N LEU A 59 -2.92 1.29 13.65
CA LEU A 59 -2.21 0.21 12.97
C LEU A 59 -1.71 -0.85 13.96
N ASN A 60 -1.23 -0.46 15.16
CA ASN A 60 -0.81 -1.39 16.18
C ASN A 60 -1.95 -2.26 16.73
N GLU A 61 -3.19 -1.75 16.76
CA GLU A 61 -4.36 -2.53 17.15
C GLU A 61 -4.61 -3.74 16.22
N ILE A 62 -4.25 -3.62 14.95
CA ILE A 62 -4.45 -4.68 13.94
C ILE A 62 -3.15 -5.31 13.46
N LYS A 63 -2.05 -5.13 14.18
CA LYS A 63 -0.67 -5.53 13.79
C LYS A 63 -0.53 -6.97 13.29
N ASN A 64 -1.29 -7.90 13.85
CA ASN A 64 -1.23 -9.32 13.47
C ASN A 64 -1.90 -9.63 12.12
N GLU A 65 -2.61 -8.67 11.57
CA GLU A 65 -3.32 -8.77 10.28
C GLU A 65 -2.55 -8.07 9.15
N LEU A 66 -1.46 -7.35 9.49
CA LEU A 66 -0.71 -6.51 8.55
C LEU A 66 0.45 -7.26 7.90
N LEU A 67 0.63 -6.99 6.62
CA LEU A 67 1.89 -7.13 5.89
C LEU A 67 2.32 -5.75 5.43
N CYS A 68 3.61 -5.44 5.46
CA CYS A 68 4.08 -4.11 5.08
C CYS A 68 5.43 -4.19 4.36
N VAL A 69 5.59 -3.34 3.35
CA VAL A 69 6.88 -3.05 2.73
C VAL A 69 7.27 -1.60 2.99
N ARG A 70 8.57 -1.32 2.98
CA ARG A 70 9.13 -0.01 3.27
C ARG A 70 8.85 1.00 2.17
N GLY A 71 8.25 2.14 2.51
CA GLY A 71 8.20 3.33 1.68
C GLY A 71 9.48 4.18 1.81
N ASN A 72 9.63 5.18 0.92
CA ASN A 72 10.78 6.09 0.99
C ASN A 72 10.71 7.06 2.18
N CYS A 73 9.53 7.25 2.76
CA CYS A 73 9.35 8.07 3.96
C CYS A 73 9.43 7.26 5.26
N ASP A 74 9.47 5.92 5.19
CA ASP A 74 9.51 5.07 6.38
C ASP A 74 10.95 4.90 6.88
N THR A 75 11.14 5.08 8.19
CA THR A 75 12.45 5.09 8.81
C THR A 75 12.58 4.07 9.94
N GLU A 76 13.81 3.86 10.41
CA GLU A 76 14.08 3.07 11.59
C GLU A 76 13.41 3.64 12.85
N VAL A 77 13.20 4.96 12.90
CA VAL A 77 12.47 5.61 14.02
C VAL A 77 10.98 5.24 13.97
N ASP A 78 10.38 5.16 12.77
CA ASP A 78 9.00 4.72 12.62
C ASP A 78 8.85 3.26 13.06
N GLN A 79 9.84 2.40 12.75
CA GLN A 79 9.84 1.01 13.23
C GLN A 79 9.88 0.89 14.74
N MET A 80 10.43 1.88 15.47
CA MET A 80 10.48 1.83 16.95
C MET A 80 9.09 2.02 17.59
N VAL A 81 8.13 2.56 16.86
CA VAL A 81 6.78 2.86 17.37
C VAL A 81 5.67 2.03 16.72
N LEU A 82 5.99 1.27 15.67
CA LEU A 82 5.10 0.34 15.01
C LEU A 82 5.45 -1.10 15.40
N ASP A 83 4.48 -1.83 15.94
CA ASP A 83 4.63 -3.17 16.51
C ASP A 83 4.60 -4.30 15.46
N PHE A 84 4.79 -3.98 14.20
CA PHE A 84 4.89 -4.91 13.06
C PHE A 84 6.03 -4.50 12.13
N PRO A 85 6.64 -5.44 11.37
CA PRO A 85 7.76 -5.11 10.48
C PRO A 85 7.35 -4.16 9.36
N ILE A 86 8.10 -3.06 9.17
CA ILE A 86 7.87 -2.06 8.12
C ILE A 86 9.07 -1.81 7.21
N LEU A 87 10.21 -2.45 7.46
CA LEU A 87 11.48 -2.13 6.77
C LEU A 87 11.84 -3.13 5.65
N ALA A 88 10.97 -4.08 5.31
CA ALA A 88 11.21 -4.98 4.19
C ALA A 88 11.10 -4.22 2.86
N GLU A 89 12.12 -4.32 2.00
CA GLU A 89 12.12 -3.61 0.71
C GLU A 89 11.07 -4.15 -0.26
N TYR A 90 10.74 -5.44 -0.14
CA TYR A 90 9.71 -6.09 -0.95
C TYR A 90 9.09 -7.28 -0.20
N CYS A 91 7.97 -7.73 -0.71
CA CYS A 91 7.29 -8.95 -0.30
C CYS A 91 6.91 -9.75 -1.55
N LEU A 92 7.13 -11.04 -1.53
CA LEU A 92 6.70 -11.96 -2.58
C LEU A 92 5.46 -12.72 -2.10
N LEU A 93 4.38 -12.63 -2.88
CA LEU A 93 3.17 -13.40 -2.65
C LEU A 93 2.95 -14.32 -3.87
N GLU A 94 2.64 -15.58 -3.60
CA GLU A 94 2.22 -16.54 -4.63
C GLU A 94 0.70 -16.67 -4.58
N LEU A 95 0.02 -16.13 -5.58
CA LEU A 95 -1.43 -16.13 -5.69
C LEU A 95 -1.86 -16.65 -7.07
N ASP A 96 -2.63 -17.73 -7.07
CA ASP A 96 -3.17 -18.37 -8.28
C ASP A 96 -2.09 -18.69 -9.35
N GLY A 97 -0.94 -19.17 -8.90
CA GLY A 97 0.19 -19.57 -9.77
C GLY A 97 0.97 -18.41 -10.37
N ARG A 98 0.77 -17.19 -9.87
CA ARG A 98 1.53 -15.99 -10.25
C ARG A 98 2.26 -15.42 -9.04
N THR A 99 3.47 -14.96 -9.26
CA THR A 99 4.22 -14.21 -8.26
C THR A 99 3.81 -12.75 -8.29
N ILE A 100 3.45 -12.19 -7.13
CA ILE A 100 3.25 -10.77 -6.95
C ILE A 100 4.49 -10.23 -6.25
N PHE A 101 5.26 -9.38 -6.93
CA PHE A 101 6.36 -8.62 -6.37
C PHE A 101 5.81 -7.30 -5.84
N ALA A 102 5.52 -7.27 -4.54
CA ALA A 102 5.00 -6.09 -3.88
C ALA A 102 6.15 -5.27 -3.29
N THR A 103 6.25 -4.01 -3.68
CA THR A 103 7.25 -3.06 -3.20
C THR A 103 6.70 -1.65 -3.29
N HIS A 104 7.29 -0.69 -2.57
CA HIS A 104 6.75 0.66 -2.59
C HIS A 104 6.80 1.33 -3.97
N GLY A 105 7.88 1.16 -4.72
CA GLY A 105 8.01 1.71 -6.08
C GLY A 105 9.10 2.77 -6.25
N HIS A 106 9.74 3.22 -5.16
CA HIS A 106 10.84 4.19 -5.26
C HIS A 106 12.17 3.56 -5.74
N ASN A 107 12.36 2.26 -5.53
CA ASN A 107 13.49 1.49 -6.02
C ASN A 107 13.10 0.61 -7.22
N PHE A 108 12.24 -0.38 -6.99
CA PHE A 108 11.74 -1.26 -8.05
C PHE A 108 10.42 -0.72 -8.60
N ASN A 109 10.39 -0.46 -9.90
CA ASN A 109 9.27 0.14 -10.61
C ASN A 109 9.37 -0.20 -12.11
N PRO A 110 8.47 0.26 -12.99
CA PRO A 110 8.56 -0.03 -14.43
C PRO A 110 9.86 0.42 -15.12
N ASP A 111 10.57 1.42 -14.57
CA ASP A 111 11.85 1.89 -15.12
C ASP A 111 13.06 1.13 -14.54
N ASN A 112 12.87 0.40 -13.45
CA ASN A 112 13.89 -0.43 -12.79
C ASN A 112 13.25 -1.73 -12.29
N LEU A 113 13.05 -2.67 -13.22
CA LEU A 113 12.32 -3.91 -12.94
C LEU A 113 13.10 -4.84 -12.01
N PRO A 114 12.43 -5.47 -11.04
CA PRO A 114 12.97 -6.65 -10.37
C PRO A 114 12.95 -7.87 -11.31
N MET A 115 13.43 -9.02 -10.81
CA MET A 115 13.33 -10.27 -11.55
C MET A 115 11.89 -10.77 -11.58
N LEU A 116 11.22 -10.60 -12.73
CA LEU A 116 9.85 -11.06 -13.00
C LEU A 116 9.85 -12.12 -14.09
N LYS A 117 8.97 -13.11 -13.93
CA LYS A 117 8.64 -14.06 -14.99
C LYS A 117 7.44 -13.56 -15.80
N GLU A 118 7.22 -14.16 -16.95
CA GLU A 118 6.01 -13.93 -17.74
C GLU A 118 4.75 -14.26 -16.91
N GLY A 119 3.83 -13.31 -16.84
CA GLY A 119 2.59 -13.40 -16.09
C GLY A 119 2.64 -12.89 -14.66
N ASP A 120 3.83 -12.57 -14.13
CA ASP A 120 3.98 -12.00 -12.79
C ASP A 120 3.37 -10.59 -12.68
N ILE A 121 3.22 -10.14 -11.46
CA ILE A 121 2.64 -8.83 -11.14
C ILE A 121 3.68 -7.99 -10.38
N LEU A 122 3.93 -6.77 -10.86
CA LEU A 122 4.62 -5.73 -10.12
C LEU A 122 3.60 -4.83 -9.44
N LEU A 123 3.56 -4.85 -8.12
CA LEU A 123 2.62 -4.08 -7.31
C LEU A 123 3.35 -2.96 -6.58
N ASN A 124 3.04 -1.71 -6.92
CA ASN A 124 3.65 -0.51 -6.34
C ASN A 124 2.62 0.43 -5.70
N GLY A 125 3.11 1.32 -4.81
CA GLY A 125 2.50 2.57 -4.37
C GLY A 125 3.26 3.77 -4.94
N HIS A 126 3.68 4.69 -4.09
CA HIS A 126 4.62 5.80 -4.33
C HIS A 126 4.13 6.89 -5.31
N THR A 127 3.58 6.53 -6.43
CA THR A 127 3.13 7.51 -7.44
C THR A 127 1.84 8.22 -7.03
N HIS A 128 1.07 7.65 -6.10
CA HIS A 128 -0.27 8.06 -5.68
C HIS A 128 -1.31 8.03 -6.81
N ILE A 129 -1.04 7.30 -7.88
CA ILE A 129 -1.90 7.20 -9.06
C ILE A 129 -2.30 5.72 -9.23
N PRO A 130 -3.60 5.39 -9.20
CA PRO A 130 -4.04 4.02 -9.39
C PRO A 130 -3.72 3.52 -10.79
N ALA A 131 -3.30 2.26 -10.90
CA ALA A 131 -2.98 1.63 -12.18
C ALA A 131 -3.30 0.13 -12.17
N ASN A 132 -3.69 -0.36 -13.35
CA ASN A 132 -3.75 -1.78 -13.68
C ASN A 132 -3.45 -1.89 -15.18
N GLN A 133 -2.18 -2.15 -15.51
CA GLN A 133 -1.66 -2.05 -16.88
C GLN A 133 -0.95 -3.33 -17.28
N ASN A 134 -1.34 -3.88 -18.42
CA ASN A 134 -0.60 -4.96 -19.05
C ASN A 134 0.64 -4.40 -19.74
N MET A 135 1.83 -4.82 -19.27
CA MET A 135 3.14 -4.37 -19.76
C MET A 135 3.76 -5.38 -20.75
N GLY A 136 2.98 -6.35 -21.23
CA GLY A 136 3.42 -7.41 -22.12
C GLY A 136 3.84 -8.66 -21.33
N THR A 137 5.01 -8.66 -20.71
CA THR A 137 5.52 -9.81 -19.94
C THR A 137 5.02 -9.86 -18.50
N TYR A 138 4.62 -8.74 -17.93
CA TYR A 138 4.10 -8.63 -16.57
C TYR A 138 2.91 -7.67 -16.52
N THR A 139 2.20 -7.65 -15.40
CA THR A 139 1.16 -6.65 -15.14
C THR A 139 1.67 -5.67 -14.08
N TYR A 140 1.56 -4.37 -14.36
CA TYR A 140 1.82 -3.31 -13.39
C TYR A 140 0.54 -2.92 -12.67
N MET A 141 0.56 -2.89 -11.35
CA MET A 141 -0.57 -2.50 -10.51
C MET A 141 -0.18 -1.50 -9.44
N ASN A 142 -1.10 -0.59 -9.12
CA ASN A 142 -0.93 0.41 -8.08
C ASN A 142 -2.29 0.74 -7.47
N PRO A 143 -2.46 0.69 -6.14
CA PRO A 143 -3.73 1.08 -5.51
C PRO A 143 -3.96 2.59 -5.52
N GLY A 144 -2.95 3.40 -5.81
CA GLY A 144 -2.96 4.84 -5.56
C GLY A 144 -2.67 5.17 -4.10
N SER A 145 -3.01 6.36 -3.66
CA SER A 145 -2.88 6.77 -2.25
C SER A 145 -4.24 6.82 -1.57
N ILE A 146 -4.29 6.36 -0.32
CA ILE A 146 -5.51 6.49 0.49
C ILE A 146 -5.70 7.91 1.03
N SER A 147 -4.65 8.74 1.08
CA SER A 147 -4.71 10.06 1.73
C SER A 147 -4.37 11.24 0.84
N ILE A 148 -3.48 11.06 -0.14
CA ILE A 148 -2.97 12.11 -1.02
C ILE A 148 -2.99 11.63 -2.48
N PRO A 149 -4.16 11.31 -3.07
CA PRO A 149 -4.23 10.91 -4.48
C PRO A 149 -3.77 12.04 -5.39
N LYS A 150 -3.21 11.70 -6.54
CA LYS A 150 -2.70 12.62 -7.54
C LYS A 150 -3.45 12.50 -8.86
N GLU A 151 -3.25 13.48 -9.74
CA GLU A 151 -3.82 13.54 -11.09
C GLU A 151 -5.36 13.40 -11.13
N GLY A 152 -6.04 13.89 -10.10
CA GLY A 152 -7.50 13.85 -10.01
C GLY A 152 -8.06 12.47 -9.70
N SER A 153 -7.22 11.50 -9.31
CA SER A 153 -7.70 10.20 -8.87
C SER A 153 -8.40 10.29 -7.50
N ALA A 154 -9.31 9.35 -7.24
CA ALA A 154 -9.96 9.24 -5.94
C ALA A 154 -9.06 8.54 -4.91
N HIS A 155 -9.36 8.73 -3.63
CA HIS A 155 -8.77 7.96 -2.54
C HIS A 155 -9.17 6.48 -2.70
N GLY A 156 -8.21 5.56 -2.70
CA GLY A 156 -8.58 4.19 -3.02
C GLY A 156 -7.60 3.11 -2.55
N TYR A 157 -8.04 1.89 -2.75
CA TYR A 157 -7.32 0.66 -2.41
C TYR A 157 -7.63 -0.43 -3.44
N MET A 158 -6.93 -1.54 -3.38
CA MET A 158 -7.24 -2.73 -4.16
C MET A 158 -7.70 -3.87 -3.26
N ILE A 159 -8.57 -4.71 -3.80
CA ILE A 159 -8.93 -6.01 -3.22
C ILE A 159 -8.46 -7.10 -4.18
N TYR A 160 -7.84 -8.13 -3.61
CA TYR A 160 -7.63 -9.41 -4.28
C TYR A 160 -8.50 -10.49 -3.64
N ASP A 161 -9.31 -11.12 -4.46
CA ASP A 161 -10.16 -12.26 -4.09
C ASP A 161 -10.32 -13.16 -5.32
N GLY A 162 -9.20 -13.82 -5.74
CA GLY A 162 -9.09 -14.50 -7.03
C GLY A 162 -8.84 -13.58 -8.22
N GLU A 163 -9.22 -12.32 -8.11
CA GLU A 163 -8.93 -11.25 -9.08
C GLU A 163 -8.68 -9.92 -8.37
N PHE A 164 -7.94 -9.01 -9.01
CA PHE A 164 -7.71 -7.66 -8.49
C PHE A 164 -8.85 -6.72 -8.89
N ARG A 165 -9.39 -6.00 -7.91
CA ARG A 165 -10.41 -4.96 -8.09
C ARG A 165 -10.00 -3.70 -7.33
N TRP A 166 -10.02 -2.57 -8.01
CA TRP A 166 -9.83 -1.27 -7.37
C TRP A 166 -11.14 -0.78 -6.74
N ARG A 167 -11.04 -0.13 -5.58
CA ARG A 167 -12.16 0.41 -4.80
C ARG A 167 -11.87 1.83 -4.37
N SER A 168 -12.87 2.71 -4.42
CA SER A 168 -12.81 4.06 -3.84
C SER A 168 -13.15 4.04 -2.36
N LEU A 169 -12.49 4.92 -1.61
CA LEU A 169 -12.85 5.29 -0.23
C LEU A 169 -13.83 6.48 -0.18
N ASP A 170 -14.04 7.16 -1.29
CA ASP A 170 -14.92 8.34 -1.41
C ASP A 170 -16.38 7.93 -1.53
#